data_f4df5112355e6346bd6b5a88d1c44ea4
#
_entry.id   f4df5112355e6346bd6b5a88d1c44ea4
#
_cell.length_a   1.000
_cell.length_b   1.000
_cell.length_c   1.000
_cell.angle_alpha   90.00
_cell.angle_beta   90.00
_cell.angle_gamma   90.00
#
_symmetry.space_group_name_H-M   'P 1'
#
loop_
_entity.id
_entity.type
_entity.pdbx_description
1 polymer ?
#
loop_
_entity_poly.entity_id
_entity_poly.type
_entity_poly.pdbx_seq_one_letter_code
_entity_poly.pdbx_strand_id
1 'polypeptide(L)'
;MNRRKFLTILGSAGVASALGTAQVAKAGGTHMFPYYEDSYGVLHDTTRCIGCRSCEEACNKVNNLPKPEKPFTDLSVCDKHRRTSADAWTVVNKYEVGGKPVFRKLQCFHCNDPACASACFAKCFQKQPDGSVTYDGTQCVGCRYCMIACPFYVPGFEYDEAWDPLVQKCTFCEPRLKEGKLPGCVEA
;
A
#
# COMPACT_ATOMS: atom_id res chain seq x y z
N MET A 1 -22.28 13.70 -50.52
CA MET A 1 -22.53 14.09 -49.10
C MET A 1 -21.27 14.81 -48.57
N ASN A 2 -21.38 16.05 -48.09
CA ASN A 2 -20.24 16.87 -47.68
C ASN A 2 -19.80 16.44 -46.25
N ARG A 3 -18.48 16.42 -45.98
CA ARG A 3 -17.92 16.06 -44.66
C ARG A 3 -18.59 16.77 -43.46
N ARG A 4 -18.95 18.04 -43.62
CA ARG A 4 -19.69 18.80 -42.59
C ARG A 4 -21.07 18.21 -42.30
N LYS A 5 -21.84 17.84 -43.32
CA LYS A 5 -23.15 17.20 -43.15
C LYS A 5 -23.06 15.83 -42.49
N PHE A 6 -22.03 15.05 -42.82
CA PHE A 6 -21.77 13.75 -42.17
C PHE A 6 -21.47 13.90 -40.68
N LEU A 7 -20.60 14.84 -40.31
CA LEU A 7 -20.26 15.11 -38.90
C LEU A 7 -21.44 15.69 -38.10
N THR A 8 -22.30 16.51 -38.75
CA THR A 8 -23.50 17.04 -38.07
C THR A 8 -24.52 15.93 -37.80
N ILE A 9 -24.71 14.99 -38.73
CA ILE A 9 -25.61 13.84 -38.53
C ILE A 9 -25.08 12.89 -37.47
N LEU A 10 -23.78 12.60 -37.46
CA LEU A 10 -23.15 11.80 -36.39
C LEU A 10 -23.21 12.49 -35.01
N GLY A 11 -22.97 13.78 -34.99
CA GLY A 11 -23.04 14.56 -33.73
C GLY A 11 -24.47 14.59 -33.17
N SER A 12 -25.50 14.82 -34.00
CA SER A 12 -26.89 14.83 -33.56
C SER A 12 -27.39 13.44 -33.14
N ALA A 13 -27.00 12.38 -33.84
CA ALA A 13 -27.34 11.01 -33.44
C ALA A 13 -26.65 10.61 -32.14
N GLY A 14 -25.39 11.01 -31.90
CA GLY A 14 -24.67 10.79 -30.66
C GLY A 14 -25.28 11.52 -29.46
N VAL A 15 -25.74 12.77 -29.65
CA VAL A 15 -26.42 13.54 -28.58
C VAL A 15 -27.79 12.96 -28.28
N ALA A 16 -28.55 12.51 -29.28
CA ALA A 16 -29.88 11.90 -29.06
C ALA A 16 -29.77 10.55 -28.29
N SER A 17 -28.76 9.74 -28.58
CA SER A 17 -28.51 8.50 -27.85
C SER A 17 -27.98 8.76 -26.42
N ALA A 18 -27.21 9.83 -26.20
CA ALA A 18 -26.75 10.22 -24.87
C ALA A 18 -27.86 10.77 -23.98
N LEU A 19 -28.86 11.46 -24.60
CA LEU A 19 -30.01 11.99 -23.87
C LEU A 19 -31.10 10.93 -23.57
N GLY A 20 -31.16 9.86 -24.38
CA GLY A 20 -32.16 8.77 -24.25
C GLY A 20 -31.78 7.71 -23.20
N THR A 21 -30.51 7.63 -22.80
CA THR A 21 -30.01 6.67 -21.81
C THR A 21 -29.12 7.32 -20.76
N ALA A 22 -29.40 8.55 -20.37
CA ALA A 22 -28.85 9.12 -19.16
C ALA A 22 -29.42 8.36 -17.94
N GLN A 23 -29.12 7.07 -17.84
CA GLN A 23 -28.93 6.49 -16.55
C GLN A 23 -27.77 7.30 -15.94
N VAL A 24 -28.15 8.25 -15.09
CA VAL A 24 -27.23 8.88 -14.16
C VAL A 24 -26.47 7.72 -13.54
N ALA A 25 -25.23 7.52 -13.99
CA ALA A 25 -24.34 6.65 -13.27
C ALA A 25 -24.37 7.18 -11.84
N LYS A 26 -25.05 6.47 -10.94
CA LYS A 26 -24.96 6.74 -9.51
C LYS A 26 -23.49 6.59 -9.17
N ALA A 27 -22.73 7.67 -9.35
CA ALA A 27 -21.44 7.81 -8.72
C ALA A 27 -21.72 7.77 -7.22
N GLY A 28 -21.38 6.67 -6.58
CA GLY A 28 -21.58 6.49 -5.16
C GLY A 28 -22.42 5.27 -4.80
N GLY A 29 -22.29 4.15 -5.52
CA GLY A 29 -22.42 2.88 -4.85
C GLY A 29 -21.31 2.84 -3.80
N THR A 30 -21.66 2.95 -2.52
CA THR A 30 -20.78 2.49 -1.46
C THR A 30 -20.45 1.04 -1.83
N HIS A 31 -19.26 0.81 -2.37
CA HIS A 31 -18.74 -0.51 -2.56
C HIS A 31 -18.61 -1.06 -1.14
N MET A 32 -19.65 -1.77 -0.70
CA MET A 32 -19.59 -2.52 0.55
C MET A 32 -18.62 -3.67 0.26
N PHE A 33 -17.37 -3.47 0.65
CA PHE A 33 -16.41 -4.58 0.64
C PHE A 33 -16.94 -5.68 1.52
N PRO A 34 -16.84 -6.96 1.12
CA PRO A 34 -17.19 -8.03 2.02
C PRO A 34 -16.43 -7.81 3.33
N TYR A 35 -17.18 -7.69 4.42
CA TYR A 35 -16.60 -7.61 5.75
C TYR A 35 -15.88 -8.93 6.00
N TYR A 36 -14.58 -8.86 6.21
CA TYR A 36 -13.80 -9.94 6.76
C TYR A 36 -13.93 -9.82 8.29
N GLU A 37 -14.96 -10.44 8.87
CA GLU A 37 -15.30 -10.32 10.30
C GLU A 37 -14.15 -10.76 11.21
N ASP A 38 -13.35 -11.73 10.74
CA ASP A 38 -12.19 -12.28 11.47
C ASP A 38 -10.85 -11.68 11.04
N SER A 39 -10.85 -10.52 10.33
CA SER A 39 -9.60 -9.93 9.86
C SER A 39 -8.85 -9.19 10.95
N TYR A 40 -7.53 -9.34 10.96
CA TYR A 40 -6.66 -8.57 11.83
C TYR A 40 -6.50 -7.13 11.33
N GLY A 41 -6.39 -6.20 12.27
CA GLY A 41 -6.05 -4.80 12.02
C GLY A 41 -4.97 -4.30 12.97
N VAL A 42 -4.23 -3.28 12.57
CA VAL A 42 -3.27 -2.60 13.44
C VAL A 42 -3.71 -1.16 13.62
N LEU A 43 -3.99 -0.79 14.87
CA LEU A 43 -4.24 0.58 15.25
C LEU A 43 -2.92 1.25 15.63
N HIS A 44 -2.62 2.39 15.03
CA HIS A 44 -1.52 3.26 15.41
C HIS A 44 -2.07 4.56 16.02
N ASP A 45 -1.90 4.71 17.33
CA ASP A 45 -2.30 5.92 18.04
C ASP A 45 -1.18 6.98 17.94
N THR A 46 -1.42 7.98 17.11
CA THR A 46 -0.48 9.09 16.89
C THR A 46 -0.35 10.01 18.09
N THR A 47 -1.33 10.01 19.02
CA THR A 47 -1.28 10.83 20.24
C THR A 47 -0.33 10.28 21.28
N ARG A 48 -0.07 8.97 21.24
CA ARG A 48 0.83 8.24 22.15
C ARG A 48 2.20 7.96 21.54
N CYS A 49 2.33 8.11 20.23
CA CYS A 49 3.58 7.80 19.55
C CYS A 49 4.65 8.86 19.86
N ILE A 50 5.77 8.43 20.43
CA ILE A 50 6.92 9.28 20.76
C ILE A 50 8.04 9.24 19.72
N GLY A 51 7.87 8.48 18.63
CA GLY A 51 8.87 8.38 17.58
C GLY A 51 10.10 7.54 17.91
N CYS A 52 10.04 6.66 18.90
CA CYS A 52 11.18 5.85 19.38
C CYS A 52 11.76 4.88 18.35
N ARG A 53 11.06 4.59 17.25
CA ARG A 53 11.47 3.67 16.18
C ARG A 53 11.59 2.19 16.59
N SER A 54 11.17 1.79 17.78
CA SER A 54 11.18 0.36 18.19
C SER A 54 10.40 -0.53 17.21
N CYS A 55 9.30 -0.02 16.65
CA CYS A 55 8.53 -0.75 15.64
C CYS A 55 9.30 -0.95 14.32
N GLU A 56 10.20 -0.02 13.93
CA GLU A 56 11.09 -0.21 12.78
C GLU A 56 12.12 -1.29 13.08
N GLU A 57 12.77 -1.21 14.24
CA GLU A 57 13.77 -2.20 14.69
C GLU A 57 13.19 -3.61 14.77
N ALA A 58 12.02 -3.75 15.40
CA ALA A 58 11.35 -5.04 15.51
C ALA A 58 10.95 -5.60 14.13
N CYS A 59 10.46 -4.75 13.21
CA CYS A 59 10.16 -5.15 11.84
C CYS A 59 11.42 -5.64 11.11
N ASN A 60 12.52 -4.91 11.23
CA ASN A 60 13.80 -5.26 10.64
C ASN A 60 14.31 -6.61 11.16
N LYS A 61 14.30 -6.81 12.48
CA LYS A 61 14.76 -8.02 13.13
C LYS A 61 13.91 -9.25 12.78
N VAL A 62 12.59 -9.12 12.82
CA VAL A 62 11.67 -10.25 12.55
C VAL A 62 11.72 -10.70 11.09
N ASN A 63 11.91 -9.77 10.17
CA ASN A 63 11.92 -10.07 8.74
C ASN A 63 13.34 -10.20 8.15
N ASN A 64 14.38 -10.21 9.00
CA ASN A 64 15.79 -10.31 8.59
C ASN A 64 16.18 -9.28 7.51
N LEU A 65 15.67 -8.06 7.62
CA LEU A 65 15.97 -7.01 6.65
C LEU A 65 17.42 -6.51 6.82
N PRO A 66 18.01 -5.93 5.77
CA PRO A 66 19.34 -5.34 5.84
C PRO A 66 19.44 -4.31 6.97
N LYS A 67 20.63 -4.23 7.57
CA LYS A 67 20.86 -3.22 8.62
C LYS A 67 20.81 -1.83 8.00
N PRO A 68 20.08 -0.88 8.63
CA PRO A 68 20.04 0.48 8.13
C PRO A 68 21.40 1.17 8.31
N GLU A 69 21.68 2.15 7.47
CA GLU A 69 22.90 2.98 7.55
C GLU A 69 23.05 3.66 8.92
N LYS A 70 21.93 4.13 9.48
CA LYS A 70 21.88 4.74 10.80
C LYS A 70 21.16 3.85 11.80
N PRO A 71 21.66 3.71 13.04
CA PRO A 71 21.04 2.87 14.06
C PRO A 71 19.61 3.35 14.38
N PHE A 72 18.76 2.44 14.87
CA PHE A 72 17.38 2.76 15.23
C PHE A 72 17.26 3.75 16.39
N THR A 73 18.31 3.90 17.18
CA THR A 73 18.42 4.90 18.27
C THR A 73 18.64 6.33 17.76
N ASP A 74 19.08 6.50 16.48
CA ASP A 74 19.26 7.83 15.89
C ASP A 74 17.92 8.37 15.40
N LEU A 75 17.33 9.29 16.16
CA LEU A 75 16.04 9.90 15.82
C LEU A 75 16.16 11.01 14.76
N SER A 76 17.37 11.45 14.41
CA SER A 76 17.58 12.48 13.38
C SER A 76 17.06 12.06 12.00
N VAL A 77 16.90 10.76 11.78
CA VAL A 77 16.32 10.22 10.55
C VAL A 77 14.84 10.59 10.39
N CYS A 78 14.14 10.88 11.48
CA CYS A 78 12.73 11.30 11.46
C CYS A 78 12.54 12.75 11.01
N ASP A 79 13.60 13.57 10.99
CA ASP A 79 13.54 14.96 10.51
C ASP A 79 13.41 15.05 8.98
N LYS A 80 13.71 13.96 8.28
CA LYS A 80 13.48 13.82 6.84
C LYS A 80 12.30 12.88 6.61
N HIS A 81 11.37 13.28 5.74
CA HIS A 81 10.27 12.41 5.34
C HIS A 81 10.81 11.20 4.58
N ARG A 82 10.57 10.01 5.11
CA ARG A 82 11.01 8.73 4.52
C ARG A 82 9.82 7.94 3.99
N ARG A 83 10.06 7.19 2.94
CA ARG A 83 9.15 6.18 2.41
C ARG A 83 9.61 4.80 2.84
N THR A 84 8.72 3.83 2.81
CA THR A 84 9.09 2.41 2.82
C THR A 84 9.93 2.06 1.59
N SER A 85 10.83 1.12 1.74
CA SER A 85 11.70 0.60 0.68
C SER A 85 11.75 -0.92 0.75
N ALA A 86 12.53 -1.56 -0.14
CA ALA A 86 12.79 -2.99 -0.06
C ALA A 86 13.39 -3.39 1.29
N ASP A 87 14.26 -2.55 1.85
CA ASP A 87 15.00 -2.80 3.09
C ASP A 87 14.32 -2.27 4.36
N ALA A 88 13.28 -1.46 4.20
CA ALA A 88 12.58 -0.81 5.32
C ALA A 88 11.06 -0.86 5.10
N TRP A 89 10.41 -1.91 5.58
CA TRP A 89 8.97 -2.12 5.39
C TRP A 89 8.10 -1.30 6.33
N THR A 90 8.71 -0.74 7.37
CA THR A 90 8.07 0.14 8.34
C THR A 90 8.99 1.33 8.59
N VAL A 91 8.45 2.55 8.53
CA VAL A 91 9.18 3.79 8.82
C VAL A 91 8.32 4.70 9.71
N VAL A 92 8.98 5.45 10.59
CA VAL A 92 8.34 6.47 11.42
C VAL A 92 8.78 7.84 10.93
N ASN A 93 7.82 8.69 10.63
CA ASN A 93 8.06 10.07 10.18
C ASN A 93 7.53 11.06 11.22
N LYS A 94 8.23 12.18 11.35
CA LYS A 94 7.87 13.30 12.20
C LYS A 94 7.14 14.35 11.36
N TYR A 95 6.07 14.87 11.89
CA TYR A 95 5.27 15.96 11.33
C TYR A 95 5.10 17.04 12.40
N GLU A 96 4.88 18.26 11.97
CA GLU A 96 4.52 19.36 12.87
C GLU A 96 3.04 19.69 12.69
N VAL A 97 2.28 19.59 13.77
CA VAL A 97 0.85 19.91 13.80
C VAL A 97 0.59 20.88 14.95
N GLY A 98 0.18 22.09 14.63
CA GLY A 98 -0.06 23.11 15.65
C GLY A 98 1.17 23.45 16.50
N GLY A 99 2.36 23.42 15.92
CA GLY A 99 3.63 23.69 16.60
C GLY A 99 4.12 22.56 17.53
N LYS A 100 3.49 21.38 17.45
CA LYS A 100 3.90 20.19 18.21
C LYS A 100 4.35 19.07 17.28
N PRO A 101 5.42 18.32 17.64
CA PRO A 101 5.83 17.17 16.87
C PRO A 101 4.82 16.02 17.03
N VAL A 102 4.39 15.46 15.91
CA VAL A 102 3.53 14.29 15.86
C VAL A 102 4.24 13.22 15.03
N PHE A 103 4.32 12.03 15.54
CA PHE A 103 4.96 10.92 14.86
C PHE A 103 3.94 9.98 14.24
N ARG A 104 4.19 9.56 13.01
CA ARG A 104 3.33 8.63 12.29
C ARG A 104 4.15 7.48 11.74
N LYS A 105 3.73 6.27 12.08
CA LYS A 105 4.22 5.03 11.48
C LYS A 105 3.60 4.86 10.09
N LEU A 106 4.42 4.56 9.10
CA LEU A 106 4.00 4.20 7.75
C LEU A 106 4.44 2.76 7.47
N GLN A 107 3.50 1.94 7.04
CA GLN A 107 3.68 0.55 6.60
C GLN A 107 2.58 0.20 5.60
N CYS A 108 2.55 -1.03 5.09
CA CYS A 108 1.44 -1.51 4.28
C CYS A 108 0.13 -1.48 5.08
N PHE A 109 -0.93 -0.95 4.48
CA PHE A 109 -2.26 -0.89 5.09
C PHE A 109 -3.06 -2.17 4.89
N HIS A 110 -2.56 -3.12 4.13
CA HIS A 110 -3.26 -4.37 3.80
C HIS A 110 -4.72 -4.13 3.38
N CYS A 111 -4.90 -3.18 2.45
CA CYS A 111 -6.18 -2.67 1.99
C CYS A 111 -7.23 -3.77 1.77
N ASN A 112 -8.50 -3.48 2.04
CA ASN A 112 -9.59 -4.42 1.75
C ASN A 112 -9.73 -4.65 0.24
N ASP A 113 -9.58 -3.58 -0.56
CA ASP A 113 -9.43 -3.67 -2.02
C ASP A 113 -8.02 -3.21 -2.41
N PRO A 114 -7.05 -4.13 -2.49
CA PRO A 114 -5.66 -3.77 -2.72
C PRO A 114 -5.39 -3.44 -4.18
N ALA A 115 -5.24 -2.16 -4.52
CA ALA A 115 -4.91 -1.70 -5.87
C ALA A 115 -3.62 -2.36 -6.42
N CYS A 116 -2.67 -2.70 -5.56
CA CYS A 116 -1.46 -3.42 -5.96
C CYS A 116 -1.76 -4.84 -6.47
N ALA A 117 -2.78 -5.51 -5.92
CA ALA A 117 -3.22 -6.82 -6.39
C ALA A 117 -4.00 -6.71 -7.71
N SER A 118 -4.91 -5.73 -7.79
CA SER A 118 -5.70 -5.50 -9.00
C SER A 118 -4.84 -5.10 -10.20
N ALA A 119 -3.75 -4.35 -9.96
CA ALA A 119 -2.83 -3.93 -11.00
C ALA A 119 -1.82 -5.01 -11.42
N CYS A 120 -1.66 -6.07 -10.63
CA CYS A 120 -0.69 -7.13 -10.91
C CYS A 120 -1.26 -8.14 -11.91
N PHE A 121 -0.82 -8.07 -13.16
CA PHE A 121 -1.25 -9.03 -14.18
C PHE A 121 -0.74 -10.45 -13.94
N ALA A 122 0.40 -10.62 -13.26
CA ALA A 122 0.96 -11.90 -12.86
C ALA A 122 0.32 -12.44 -11.56
N LYS A 123 -0.60 -11.67 -10.93
CA LYS A 123 -1.34 -12.04 -9.72
C LYS A 123 -0.47 -12.45 -8.53
N CYS A 124 0.71 -11.85 -8.42
CA CYS A 124 1.63 -12.10 -7.30
C CYS A 124 1.08 -11.67 -5.95
N PHE A 125 0.10 -10.76 -5.92
CA PHE A 125 -0.51 -10.28 -4.68
C PHE A 125 -1.88 -10.92 -4.47
N GLN A 126 -2.12 -11.40 -3.25
CA GLN A 126 -3.39 -12.04 -2.89
C GLN A 126 -3.90 -11.48 -1.55
N LYS A 127 -5.19 -11.14 -1.49
CA LYS A 127 -5.88 -10.79 -0.25
C LYS A 127 -6.26 -12.06 0.47
N GLN A 128 -5.84 -12.20 1.72
CA GLN A 128 -6.13 -13.35 2.55
C GLN A 128 -7.33 -13.08 3.49
N PRO A 129 -8.05 -14.13 3.94
CA PRO A 129 -9.15 -13.97 4.87
C PRO A 129 -8.77 -13.32 6.21
N ASP A 130 -7.53 -13.52 6.67
CA ASP A 130 -6.99 -12.91 7.87
C ASP A 130 -6.73 -11.39 7.76
N GLY A 131 -7.05 -10.80 6.62
CA GLY A 131 -6.86 -9.39 6.33
C GLY A 131 -5.49 -9.05 5.74
N SER A 132 -4.54 -9.97 5.69
CA SER A 132 -3.24 -9.72 5.07
C SER A 132 -3.34 -9.65 3.54
N VAL A 133 -2.41 -8.93 2.92
CA VAL A 133 -2.16 -8.98 1.48
C VAL A 133 -0.78 -9.61 1.31
N THR A 134 -0.76 -10.87 0.93
CA THR A 134 0.47 -11.63 0.71
C THR A 134 1.06 -11.36 -0.66
N TYR A 135 2.32 -11.69 -0.84
CA TYR A 135 3.05 -11.55 -2.09
C TYR A 135 3.86 -12.81 -2.36
N ASP A 136 3.65 -13.37 -3.55
CA ASP A 136 4.44 -14.48 -4.08
C ASP A 136 5.39 -13.95 -5.16
N GLY A 137 6.68 -13.94 -4.87
CA GLY A 137 7.72 -13.47 -5.77
C GLY A 137 8.00 -14.41 -6.93
N THR A 138 7.64 -15.71 -6.84
CA THR A 138 8.00 -16.71 -7.85
C THR A 138 7.42 -16.42 -9.25
N GLN A 139 6.32 -15.68 -9.31
CA GLN A 139 5.67 -15.29 -10.56
C GLN A 139 5.94 -13.83 -10.93
N CYS A 140 6.73 -13.12 -10.13
CA CYS A 140 6.97 -11.70 -10.34
C CYS A 140 7.90 -11.49 -11.54
N VAL A 141 7.48 -10.60 -12.45
CA VAL A 141 8.28 -10.21 -13.62
C VAL A 141 8.95 -8.85 -13.46
N GLY A 142 8.94 -8.28 -12.25
CA GLY A 142 9.60 -7.02 -11.96
C GLY A 142 9.01 -5.78 -12.66
N CYS A 143 7.78 -5.81 -13.14
CA CYS A 143 7.18 -4.69 -13.90
C CYS A 143 6.92 -3.43 -13.05
N ARG A 144 6.94 -3.54 -11.71
CA ARG A 144 6.77 -2.45 -10.71
C ARG A 144 5.45 -1.70 -10.78
N TYR A 145 4.47 -2.20 -11.53
CA TYR A 145 3.17 -1.53 -11.65
C TYR A 145 2.43 -1.45 -10.31
N CYS A 146 2.61 -2.43 -9.42
CA CYS A 146 2.09 -2.41 -8.05
C CYS A 146 2.61 -1.21 -7.21
N MET A 147 3.82 -0.70 -7.48
CA MET A 147 4.36 0.47 -6.81
C MET A 147 3.64 1.74 -7.25
N ILE A 148 3.32 1.85 -8.55
CA ILE A 148 2.60 3.00 -9.12
C ILE A 148 1.12 2.96 -8.72
N ALA A 149 0.52 1.78 -8.71
CA ALA A 149 -0.88 1.61 -8.35
C ALA A 149 -1.17 1.84 -6.86
N CYS A 150 -0.16 1.71 -5.98
CA CYS A 150 -0.34 1.92 -4.55
C CYS A 150 -0.46 3.42 -4.23
N PRO A 151 -1.62 3.93 -3.74
CA PRO A 151 -1.78 5.35 -3.43
C PRO A 151 -0.92 5.80 -2.25
N PHE A 152 -0.37 4.86 -1.49
CA PHE A 152 0.50 5.12 -0.33
C PHE A 152 1.98 4.92 -0.65
N TYR A 153 2.33 4.51 -1.86
CA TYR A 153 3.69 4.25 -2.32
C TYR A 153 4.48 3.30 -1.40
N VAL A 154 3.82 2.27 -0.87
CA VAL A 154 4.41 1.35 0.11
C VAL A 154 5.33 0.29 -0.50
N PRO A 155 4.98 -0.40 -1.61
CA PRO A 155 5.86 -1.42 -2.17
C PRO A 155 7.21 -0.82 -2.58
N GLY A 156 8.30 -1.45 -2.18
CA GLY A 156 9.67 -1.15 -2.60
C GLY A 156 10.15 -2.21 -3.57
N PHE A 157 11.13 -1.88 -4.42
CA PHE A 157 11.75 -2.80 -5.35
C PHE A 157 13.24 -2.92 -5.03
N GLU A 158 13.81 -4.10 -5.14
CA GLU A 158 15.21 -4.41 -4.86
C GLU A 158 16.08 -3.96 -6.03
N TYR A 159 16.40 -2.67 -6.10
CA TYR A 159 17.20 -2.11 -7.20
C TYR A 159 18.66 -2.53 -7.19
N ASP A 160 19.16 -2.97 -6.03
CA ASP A 160 20.54 -3.39 -5.84
C ASP A 160 20.74 -4.89 -6.16
N GLU A 161 19.63 -5.64 -6.34
CA GLU A 161 19.66 -7.04 -6.77
C GLU A 161 19.70 -7.11 -8.30
N ALA A 162 20.74 -7.75 -8.84
CA ALA A 162 20.98 -7.76 -10.29
C ALA A 162 20.26 -8.91 -11.04
N TRP A 163 20.02 -10.03 -10.36
CA TRP A 163 19.59 -11.27 -11.04
C TRP A 163 18.10 -11.56 -10.89
N ASP A 164 17.56 -11.39 -9.71
CA ASP A 164 16.16 -11.70 -9.41
C ASP A 164 15.54 -10.67 -8.46
N PRO A 165 15.47 -9.41 -8.89
CA PRO A 165 14.95 -8.33 -8.05
C PRO A 165 13.45 -8.49 -7.83
N LEU A 166 13.04 -8.50 -6.57
CA LEU A 166 11.65 -8.65 -6.16
C LEU A 166 11.06 -7.34 -5.61
N VAL A 167 9.75 -7.33 -5.52
CA VAL A 167 9.04 -6.29 -4.78
C VAL A 167 8.96 -6.68 -3.32
N GLN A 168 9.28 -5.76 -2.43
CA GLN A 168 9.22 -5.95 -0.98
C GLN A 168 8.19 -5.02 -0.35
N LYS A 169 7.49 -5.52 0.65
CA LYS A 169 6.58 -4.74 1.50
C LYS A 169 6.28 -5.48 2.80
N CYS A 170 5.66 -4.80 3.76
CA CYS A 170 5.14 -5.44 4.96
C CYS A 170 4.26 -6.64 4.59
N THR A 171 4.52 -7.80 5.21
CA THR A 171 3.79 -9.08 5.04
C THR A 171 2.70 -9.26 6.10
N PHE A 172 2.48 -8.26 6.98
CA PHE A 172 1.66 -8.36 8.18
C PHE A 172 2.19 -9.38 9.20
N CYS A 173 3.47 -9.74 9.07
CA CYS A 173 4.10 -10.83 9.82
C CYS A 173 3.30 -12.14 9.75
N GLU A 174 2.78 -12.48 8.58
CA GLU A 174 1.91 -13.65 8.34
C GLU A 174 2.41 -14.93 9.01
N PRO A 175 3.72 -15.30 8.96
CA PRO A 175 4.19 -16.49 9.66
C PRO A 175 3.94 -16.44 11.17
N ARG A 176 4.10 -15.27 11.78
CA ARG A 176 3.85 -15.08 13.22
C ARG A 176 2.37 -15.16 13.56
N LEU A 177 1.50 -14.57 12.71
CA LEU A 177 0.06 -14.66 12.88
C LEU A 177 -0.44 -16.11 12.83
N LYS A 178 0.11 -16.92 11.92
CA LYS A 178 -0.19 -18.37 11.85
C LYS A 178 0.21 -19.13 13.12
N GLU A 179 1.21 -18.64 13.84
CA GLU A 179 1.62 -19.18 15.15
C GLU A 179 0.83 -18.57 16.33
N GLY A 180 -0.17 -17.73 16.07
CA GLY A 180 -0.93 -17.03 17.10
C GLY A 180 -0.17 -15.89 17.80
N LYS A 181 0.96 -15.43 17.23
CA LYS A 181 1.76 -14.33 17.76
C LYS A 181 1.38 -13.01 17.11
N LEU A 182 1.54 -11.91 17.82
CA LEU A 182 1.34 -10.58 17.28
C LEU A 182 2.43 -10.21 16.26
N PRO A 183 2.15 -9.29 15.31
CA PRO A 183 3.18 -8.71 14.45
C PRO A 183 4.31 -8.08 15.29
N GLY A 184 5.57 -8.27 14.87
CA GLY A 184 6.72 -7.81 15.66
C GLY A 184 6.69 -6.31 15.98
N CYS A 185 6.17 -5.48 15.08
CA CYS A 185 6.03 -4.04 15.30
C CYS A 185 4.88 -3.65 16.27
N VAL A 186 4.04 -4.58 16.67
CA VAL A 186 2.97 -4.39 17.66
C VAL A 186 3.44 -4.82 19.04
N GLU A 187 4.33 -5.81 19.11
CA GLU A 187 4.93 -6.27 20.37
C GLU A 187 6.03 -5.32 20.91
N ALA A 188 6.59 -4.44 20.08
CA ALA A 188 7.76 -3.62 20.38
C ALA A 188 7.49 -2.38 21.24
#